data_352d4588c2534ba6ed8cb66ccaf93a9f
#
_entry.id   352d4588c2534ba6ed8cb66ccaf93a9f
#
_cell.length_a   1.000
_cell.length_b   1.000
_cell.length_c   1.000
_cell.angle_alpha   90.00
_cell.angle_beta   90.00
_cell.angle_gamma   90.00
#
_symmetry.space_group_name_H-M   'P 1'
#
loop_
_entity.id
_entity.type
_entity.pdbx_description
1 polymer ?
#
loop_
_entity_poly.entity_id
_entity_poly.type
_entity_poly.pdbx_seq_one_letter_code
_entity_poly.pdbx_strand_id
1 'polypeptide(L)'
;MAVIGLDGVGLPLVRELIDRGVMPALGALVAEGTLAPMRSSIPTISSVSWTNFMTGRNPGKHGVYGFTDIRPGTFSMYFPNFGDVKADTLWDVAGRAGKRSIVMNVPNTYPARALRGLMVSGFVAIQLERAVYPAELLRRLTADDYQIDVDYQNADQRPDEFFASLDRALAARRAVYLKLLRDEPWDLFIGVVTECDRLHHYFWDQYADPSAYWSQK
;
A
#
# COMPACT_ATOMS: atom_id res chain seq x y z
N MET A 1 -16.64 5.05 -4.91
CA MET A 1 -15.49 4.63 -5.74
C MET A 1 -14.58 3.76 -4.88
N ALA A 2 -14.18 2.57 -5.36
CA ALA A 2 -13.18 1.74 -4.70
C ALA A 2 -11.88 1.74 -5.53
N VAL A 3 -10.75 1.84 -4.86
CA VAL A 3 -9.40 1.75 -5.44
C VAL A 3 -8.63 0.67 -4.70
N ILE A 4 -8.14 -0.31 -5.43
CA ILE A 4 -7.25 -1.34 -4.91
C ILE A 4 -5.88 -1.15 -5.55
N GLY A 5 -4.90 -0.84 -4.73
CA GLY A 5 -3.51 -0.66 -5.15
C GLY A 5 -2.70 -1.94 -4.91
N LEU A 6 -1.90 -2.32 -5.88
CA LEU A 6 -0.93 -3.41 -5.77
C LEU A 6 0.46 -2.80 -5.86
N ASP A 7 1.19 -2.75 -4.74
CA ASP A 7 2.56 -2.22 -4.73
C ASP A 7 3.52 -3.25 -5.33
N GLY A 8 4.49 -2.78 -6.11
CA GLY A 8 5.49 -3.64 -6.75
C GLY A 8 5.00 -4.45 -7.97
N VAL A 9 3.75 -4.30 -8.42
CA VAL A 9 3.19 -5.11 -9.52
C VAL A 9 3.11 -4.29 -10.81
N GLY A 10 3.98 -4.63 -11.76
CA GLY A 10 4.01 -4.00 -13.07
C GLY A 10 2.99 -4.57 -14.06
N LEU A 11 2.57 -3.75 -15.04
CA LEU A 11 1.61 -4.14 -16.07
C LEU A 11 1.98 -5.43 -16.84
N PRO A 12 3.26 -5.68 -17.22
CA PRO A 12 3.64 -6.93 -17.88
C PRO A 12 3.32 -8.15 -17.02
N LEU A 13 3.65 -8.12 -15.73
CA LEU A 13 3.37 -9.19 -14.78
C LEU A 13 1.86 -9.42 -14.62
N VAL A 14 1.07 -8.35 -14.52
CA VAL A 14 -0.40 -8.46 -14.45
C VAL A 14 -0.96 -9.20 -15.66
N ARG A 15 -0.51 -8.85 -16.87
CA ARG A 15 -0.94 -9.52 -18.10
C ARG A 15 -0.57 -10.99 -18.09
N GLU A 16 0.67 -11.31 -17.77
CA GLU A 16 1.15 -12.69 -17.68
C GLU A 16 0.30 -13.52 -16.69
N LEU A 17 0.05 -13.00 -15.49
CA LEU A 17 -0.71 -13.70 -14.45
C LEU A 17 -2.20 -13.88 -14.84
N ILE A 18 -2.77 -12.95 -15.58
CA ILE A 18 -4.11 -13.09 -16.17
C ILE A 18 -4.10 -14.20 -17.23
N ASP A 19 -3.16 -14.15 -18.17
CA ASP A 19 -3.05 -15.12 -19.27
C ASP A 19 -2.80 -16.55 -18.76
N ARG A 20 -2.06 -16.67 -17.65
CA ARG A 20 -1.84 -17.95 -16.96
C ARG A 20 -3.03 -18.41 -16.09
N GLY A 21 -4.09 -17.63 -15.99
CA GLY A 21 -5.25 -17.94 -15.16
C GLY A 21 -5.02 -17.83 -13.65
N VAL A 22 -3.92 -17.22 -13.22
CA VAL A 22 -3.60 -16.98 -11.78
C VAL A 22 -4.45 -15.85 -11.20
N MET A 23 -4.83 -14.87 -12.02
CA MET A 23 -5.65 -13.73 -11.61
C MET A 23 -6.99 -13.69 -12.36
N PRO A 24 -7.86 -14.70 -12.22
CA PRO A 24 -9.09 -14.82 -13.04
C PRO A 24 -10.09 -13.67 -12.77
N ALA A 25 -10.21 -13.22 -11.51
CA ALA A 25 -11.09 -12.12 -11.15
C ALA A 25 -10.64 -10.78 -11.78
N LEU A 26 -9.32 -10.53 -11.81
CA LEU A 26 -8.77 -9.36 -12.47
C LEU A 26 -8.93 -9.48 -14.00
N GLY A 27 -8.76 -10.66 -14.56
CA GLY A 27 -9.02 -10.93 -15.97
C GLY A 27 -10.47 -10.60 -16.36
N ALA A 28 -11.46 -10.99 -15.54
CA ALA A 28 -12.85 -10.63 -15.75
C ALA A 28 -13.08 -9.11 -15.71
N LEU A 29 -12.48 -8.40 -14.73
CA LEU A 29 -12.55 -6.94 -14.66
C LEU A 29 -11.93 -6.26 -15.89
N VAL A 30 -10.82 -6.79 -16.40
CA VAL A 30 -10.17 -6.28 -17.61
C VAL A 30 -11.04 -6.49 -18.84
N ALA A 31 -11.75 -7.62 -18.94
CA ALA A 31 -12.65 -7.93 -20.04
C ALA A 31 -13.89 -6.97 -20.08
N GLU A 32 -14.34 -6.52 -18.93
CA GLU A 32 -15.50 -5.60 -18.81
C GLU A 32 -15.07 -4.11 -18.74
N GLY A 33 -13.78 -3.84 -18.49
CA GLY A 33 -13.26 -2.51 -18.25
C GLY A 33 -12.14 -2.11 -19.20
N THR A 34 -11.16 -1.39 -18.66
CA THR A 34 -9.99 -0.92 -19.41
C THR A 34 -8.70 -1.22 -18.64
N LEU A 35 -7.76 -1.89 -19.29
CA LEU A 35 -6.40 -2.07 -18.82
C LEU A 35 -5.44 -1.20 -19.63
N ALA A 36 -4.85 -0.19 -19.03
CA ALA A 36 -3.96 0.76 -19.71
C ALA A 36 -2.64 0.92 -18.97
N PRO A 37 -1.52 1.16 -19.68
CA PRO A 37 -0.27 1.53 -19.05
C PRO A 37 -0.36 2.93 -18.45
N MET A 38 0.27 3.11 -17.29
CA MET A 38 0.44 4.41 -16.65
C MET A 38 1.92 4.67 -16.42
N ARG A 39 2.37 5.90 -16.74
CA ARG A 39 3.76 6.29 -16.44
C ARG A 39 3.94 6.42 -14.94
N SER A 40 4.97 5.75 -14.41
CA SER A 40 5.34 5.87 -13.00
C SER A 40 5.89 7.27 -12.66
N SER A 41 6.00 7.55 -11.38
CA SER A 41 6.64 8.76 -10.85
C SER A 41 8.15 8.77 -11.17
N ILE A 42 8.77 9.94 -11.04
CA ILE A 42 10.22 10.09 -11.06
C ILE A 42 10.61 10.80 -9.75
N PRO A 43 11.41 10.12 -8.89
CA PRO A 43 11.90 8.76 -8.97
C PRO A 43 10.80 7.69 -8.79
N THR A 44 11.07 6.46 -9.23
CA THR A 44 10.18 5.29 -9.10
C THR A 44 10.30 4.65 -7.72
N ILE A 45 9.93 5.41 -6.69
CA ILE A 45 10.03 5.01 -5.27
C ILE A 45 8.63 5.04 -4.67
N SER A 46 8.26 4.01 -3.90
CA SER A 46 6.89 3.86 -3.36
C SER A 46 6.44 5.09 -2.57
N SER A 47 7.30 5.69 -1.71
CA SER A 47 6.93 6.90 -0.97
C SER A 47 6.56 8.08 -1.88
N VAL A 48 7.24 8.24 -3.02
CA VAL A 48 6.96 9.29 -4.01
C VAL A 48 5.73 8.93 -4.84
N SER A 49 5.67 7.69 -5.35
CA SER A 49 4.60 7.23 -6.22
C SER A 49 3.24 7.28 -5.53
N TRP A 50 3.16 6.78 -4.30
CA TRP A 50 1.93 6.81 -3.52
C TRP A 50 1.57 8.22 -3.06
N THR A 51 2.56 9.09 -2.80
CA THR A 51 2.30 10.50 -2.50
C THR A 51 1.79 11.24 -3.74
N ASN A 52 2.35 10.97 -4.93
CA ASN A 52 1.79 11.49 -6.19
C ASN A 52 0.33 11.02 -6.39
N PHE A 53 0.06 9.72 -6.19
CA PHE A 53 -1.28 9.16 -6.32
C PHE A 53 -2.26 9.82 -5.36
N MET A 54 -1.96 9.87 -4.07
CA MET A 54 -2.90 10.35 -3.06
C MET A 54 -3.16 11.87 -3.14
N THR A 55 -2.22 12.64 -3.73
CA THR A 55 -2.34 14.11 -3.82
C THR A 55 -2.67 14.62 -5.22
N GLY A 56 -2.50 13.81 -6.27
CA GLY A 56 -2.57 14.26 -7.66
C GLY A 56 -1.50 15.32 -7.99
N ARG A 57 -0.39 15.36 -7.24
CA ARG A 57 0.70 16.34 -7.39
C ARG A 57 2.03 15.62 -7.54
N ASN A 58 3.03 16.31 -8.09
CA ASN A 58 4.40 15.85 -8.18
C ASN A 58 5.23 16.25 -6.94
N PRO A 59 6.46 15.71 -6.77
CA PRO A 59 7.33 15.99 -5.64
C PRO A 59 7.57 17.48 -5.38
N GLY A 60 7.71 18.29 -6.42
CA GLY A 60 7.89 19.73 -6.31
C GLY A 60 6.71 20.49 -5.66
N LYS A 61 5.54 19.83 -5.57
CA LYS A 61 4.34 20.38 -4.93
C LYS A 61 4.04 19.75 -3.59
N HIS A 62 4.14 18.40 -3.47
CA HIS A 62 3.84 17.74 -2.20
C HIS A 62 5.06 17.62 -1.26
N GLY A 63 6.30 17.87 -1.74
CA GLY A 63 7.49 17.98 -0.91
C GLY A 63 8.13 16.67 -0.47
N VAL A 64 7.72 15.52 -1.00
CA VAL A 64 8.33 14.20 -0.72
C VAL A 64 9.11 13.73 -1.93
N TYR A 65 10.42 13.53 -1.78
CA TYR A 65 11.33 13.18 -2.87
C TYR A 65 11.90 11.76 -2.76
N GLY A 66 11.70 11.09 -1.62
CA GLY A 66 12.21 9.76 -1.34
C GLY A 66 11.81 9.27 0.04
N PHE A 67 12.41 8.17 0.48
CA PHE A 67 12.29 7.70 1.87
C PHE A 67 13.12 8.52 2.84
N THR A 68 14.17 9.17 2.34
CA THR A 68 15.05 10.05 3.12
C THR A 68 15.14 11.41 2.46
N ASP A 69 15.37 12.44 3.27
CA ASP A 69 15.64 13.80 2.83
C ASP A 69 16.60 14.49 3.81
N ILE A 70 17.13 15.64 3.43
CA ILE A 70 18.02 16.47 4.26
C ILE A 70 17.24 17.67 4.80
N ARG A 71 17.31 17.91 6.11
CA ARG A 71 16.67 19.08 6.70
C ARG A 71 17.24 20.35 6.09
N PRO A 72 16.38 21.27 5.58
CA PRO A 72 16.83 22.49 4.93
C PRO A 72 17.82 23.29 5.81
N GLY A 73 18.93 23.72 5.21
CA GLY A 73 19.99 24.47 5.90
C GLY A 73 20.88 23.62 6.81
N THR A 74 20.81 22.31 6.76
CA THR A 74 21.63 21.40 7.59
C THR A 74 22.19 20.26 6.73
N PHE A 75 23.05 19.40 7.32
CA PHE A 75 23.46 18.09 6.77
C PHE A 75 22.77 16.93 7.47
N SER A 76 21.72 17.18 8.25
CA SER A 76 21.00 16.15 9.00
C SER A 76 19.95 15.47 8.11
N MET A 77 20.12 14.19 7.91
CA MET A 77 19.14 13.33 7.22
C MET A 77 17.92 13.09 8.10
N TYR A 78 16.74 13.02 7.50
CA TYR A 78 15.50 12.60 8.16
C TYR A 78 14.64 11.75 7.24
N PHE A 79 13.63 11.10 7.80
CA PHE A 79 12.64 10.31 7.07
C PHE A 79 11.36 11.13 6.93
N PRO A 80 11.03 11.61 5.70
CA PRO A 80 9.76 12.26 5.47
C PRO A 80 8.59 11.34 5.85
N ASN A 81 7.57 11.94 6.43
CA ASN A 81 6.38 11.24 6.87
C ASN A 81 5.12 11.98 6.40
N PHE A 82 3.94 11.50 6.79
CA PHE A 82 2.70 12.14 6.36
C PHE A 82 2.58 13.61 6.80
N GLY A 83 3.25 13.99 7.92
CA GLY A 83 3.34 15.38 8.37
C GLY A 83 4.05 16.32 7.40
N ASP A 84 4.95 15.79 6.57
CA ASP A 84 5.75 16.57 5.63
C ASP A 84 5.05 16.76 4.27
N VAL A 85 3.93 16.07 4.01
CA VAL A 85 3.16 16.20 2.77
C VAL A 85 2.46 17.57 2.72
N LYS A 86 2.87 18.41 1.76
CA LYS A 86 2.43 19.81 1.61
C LYS A 86 1.24 20.01 0.69
N ALA A 87 0.54 18.95 0.32
CA ALA A 87 -0.60 19.01 -0.57
C ALA A 87 -1.80 18.27 0.05
N ASP A 88 -3.00 18.71 -0.30
CA ASP A 88 -4.23 18.00 0.04
C ASP A 88 -4.25 16.61 -0.59
N THR A 89 -4.76 15.65 0.14
CA THR A 89 -4.99 14.30 -0.37
C THR A 89 -6.38 14.15 -0.99
N LEU A 90 -6.59 13.08 -1.74
CA LEU A 90 -7.91 12.73 -2.30
C LEU A 90 -9.00 12.69 -1.23
N TRP A 91 -8.71 12.16 -0.06
CA TRP A 91 -9.66 12.09 1.05
C TRP A 91 -9.85 13.42 1.78
N ASP A 92 -8.88 14.34 1.75
CA ASP A 92 -9.08 15.71 2.25
C ASP A 92 -10.08 16.44 1.35
N VAL A 93 -9.92 16.33 0.03
CA VAL A 93 -10.83 16.91 -0.95
C VAL A 93 -12.23 16.28 -0.83
N ALA A 94 -12.32 14.97 -0.76
CA ALA A 94 -13.58 14.24 -0.56
C ALA A 94 -14.26 14.65 0.75
N GLY A 95 -13.51 14.76 1.84
CA GLY A 95 -14.02 15.16 3.17
C GLY A 95 -14.61 16.57 3.17
N ARG A 96 -13.97 17.54 2.50
CA ARG A 96 -14.54 18.88 2.32
C ARG A 96 -15.85 18.89 1.51
N ALA A 97 -16.01 17.93 0.61
CA ALA A 97 -17.25 17.70 -0.12
C ALA A 97 -18.28 16.84 0.66
N GLY A 98 -18.08 16.63 1.96
CA GLY A 98 -18.97 15.84 2.81
C GLY A 98 -18.89 14.34 2.59
N LYS A 99 -17.92 13.84 1.80
CA LYS A 99 -17.75 12.43 1.48
C LYS A 99 -16.94 11.70 2.56
N ARG A 100 -17.29 10.44 2.81
CA ARG A 100 -16.63 9.58 3.78
C ARG A 100 -15.62 8.67 3.09
N SER A 101 -14.39 8.64 3.61
CA SER A 101 -13.29 7.85 3.04
C SER A 101 -12.83 6.76 3.99
N ILE A 102 -12.51 5.58 3.45
CA ILE A 102 -11.77 4.52 4.13
C ILE A 102 -10.43 4.40 3.40
N VAL A 103 -9.34 4.61 4.15
CA VAL A 103 -7.97 4.64 3.62
C VAL A 103 -7.14 3.60 4.34
N MET A 104 -6.73 2.56 3.62
CA MET A 104 -6.07 1.39 4.19
C MET A 104 -4.70 1.15 3.55
N ASN A 105 -3.67 1.15 4.35
CA ASN A 105 -2.29 0.79 3.97
C ASN A 105 -1.66 1.61 2.84
N VAL A 106 -2.12 2.82 2.58
CA VAL A 106 -1.45 3.67 1.59
C VAL A 106 -0.06 4.05 2.12
N PRO A 107 1.03 3.74 1.39
CA PRO A 107 2.38 4.10 1.82
C PRO A 107 2.55 5.60 2.04
N ASN A 108 3.45 5.95 2.96
CA ASN A 108 3.76 7.33 3.35
C ASN A 108 2.59 8.10 4.01
N THR A 109 1.65 7.39 4.64
CA THR A 109 0.53 8.01 5.38
C THR A 109 0.66 7.92 6.91
N TYR A 110 1.86 7.59 7.42
CA TYR A 110 2.15 7.54 8.86
C TYR A 110 2.75 8.87 9.34
N PRO A 111 2.37 9.36 10.54
CA PRO A 111 1.28 8.89 11.39
C PRO A 111 -0.09 9.21 10.80
N ALA A 112 -1.13 8.43 11.16
CA ALA A 112 -2.49 8.68 10.70
C ALA A 112 -2.98 10.07 11.10
N ARG A 113 -3.71 10.70 10.18
CA ARG A 113 -4.35 12.00 10.42
C ARG A 113 -5.86 11.83 10.51
N ALA A 114 -6.51 12.78 11.17
CA ALA A 114 -7.96 12.87 11.18
C ALA A 114 -8.51 13.10 9.76
N LEU A 115 -9.54 12.35 9.40
CA LEU A 115 -10.29 12.50 8.16
C LEU A 115 -11.77 12.23 8.41
N ARG A 116 -12.62 12.56 7.45
CA ARG A 116 -14.01 12.13 7.48
C ARG A 116 -14.08 10.65 7.07
N GLY A 117 -13.89 9.75 8.03
CA GLY A 117 -13.89 8.32 7.77
C GLY A 117 -12.92 7.54 8.65
N LEU A 118 -12.24 6.57 8.08
CA LEU A 118 -11.30 5.67 8.74
C LEU A 118 -9.95 5.67 8.01
N MET A 119 -8.86 5.57 8.76
CA MET A 119 -7.51 5.42 8.21
C MET A 119 -6.72 4.36 8.98
N VAL A 120 -6.05 3.51 8.24
CA VAL A 120 -4.90 2.75 8.69
C VAL A 120 -3.73 3.11 7.78
N SER A 121 -2.70 3.72 8.36
CA SER A 121 -1.48 4.10 7.64
C SER A 121 -0.79 2.88 7.05
N GLY A 122 -0.13 3.09 5.91
CA GLY A 122 0.70 2.06 5.31
C GLY A 122 2.16 2.15 5.72
N PHE A 123 2.98 1.43 5.04
CA PHE A 123 4.44 1.47 5.08
C PHE A 123 4.95 2.93 4.89
N VAL A 124 5.84 3.47 5.69
CA VAL A 124 6.61 2.93 6.83
C VAL A 124 5.94 3.29 8.16
N ALA A 125 4.96 2.57 8.61
CA ALA A 125 4.38 2.78 9.93
C ALA A 125 5.13 1.96 10.97
N ILE A 126 5.49 2.59 12.09
CA ILE A 126 6.34 1.98 13.12
C ILE A 126 5.49 1.45 14.29
N GLN A 127 4.37 2.11 14.59
CA GLN A 127 3.51 1.80 15.73
C GLN A 127 2.05 1.80 15.27
N LEU A 128 1.35 0.70 15.50
CA LEU A 128 -0.04 0.54 15.07
C LEU A 128 -0.96 1.59 15.72
N GLU A 129 -0.73 1.93 16.98
CA GLU A 129 -1.51 2.92 17.73
C GLU A 129 -1.50 4.31 17.08
N ARG A 130 -0.38 4.67 16.45
CA ARG A 130 -0.23 5.95 15.74
C ARG A 130 -0.58 5.86 14.26
N ALA A 131 -0.82 4.66 13.78
CA ALA A 131 -1.15 4.40 12.39
C ALA A 131 -2.66 4.37 12.12
N VAL A 132 -3.49 4.54 13.16
CA VAL A 132 -4.94 4.31 13.09
C VAL A 132 -5.73 5.58 13.42
N TYR A 133 -6.76 5.85 12.63
CA TYR A 133 -7.77 6.86 12.92
C TYR A 133 -9.18 6.38 12.51
N PRO A 134 -10.22 6.57 13.36
CA PRO A 134 -10.11 7.01 14.74
C PRO A 134 -9.52 5.91 15.64
N ALA A 135 -9.07 6.25 16.85
CA ALA A 135 -8.35 5.33 17.74
C ALA A 135 -9.17 4.07 18.11
N GLU A 136 -10.48 4.15 18.10
CA GLU A 136 -11.38 3.04 18.38
C GLU A 136 -11.26 1.89 17.37
N LEU A 137 -10.80 2.19 16.14
CA LEU A 137 -10.55 1.19 15.10
C LEU A 137 -9.44 0.22 15.52
N LEU A 138 -8.48 0.65 16.33
CA LEU A 138 -7.35 -0.16 16.80
C LEU A 138 -7.81 -1.49 17.41
N ARG A 139 -8.84 -1.47 18.28
CA ARG A 139 -9.35 -2.71 18.92
C ARG A 139 -9.86 -3.74 17.90
N ARG A 140 -10.47 -3.28 16.81
CA ARG A 140 -10.96 -4.16 15.73
C ARG A 140 -9.79 -4.77 14.96
N LEU A 141 -8.76 -3.97 14.66
CA LEU A 141 -7.57 -4.43 13.96
C LEU A 141 -6.78 -5.46 14.78
N THR A 142 -6.62 -5.21 16.08
CA THR A 142 -5.94 -6.15 16.99
C THR A 142 -6.71 -7.47 17.12
N ALA A 143 -8.04 -7.43 17.14
CA ALA A 143 -8.87 -8.64 17.20
C ALA A 143 -8.79 -9.46 15.90
N ASP A 144 -8.54 -8.83 14.77
CA ASP A 144 -8.40 -9.45 13.45
C ASP A 144 -6.91 -9.76 13.09
N ASP A 145 -5.97 -9.66 14.05
CA ASP A 145 -4.50 -9.86 13.90
C ASP A 145 -3.91 -9.06 12.72
N TYR A 146 -4.40 -7.84 12.53
CA TYR A 146 -4.01 -7.01 11.40
C TYR A 146 -2.59 -6.48 11.55
N GLN A 147 -1.79 -6.71 10.53
CA GLN A 147 -0.42 -6.22 10.41
C GLN A 147 -0.31 -5.20 9.28
N ILE A 148 0.38 -4.09 9.53
CA ILE A 148 0.62 -3.05 8.52
C ILE A 148 1.62 -3.55 7.47
N ASP A 149 2.62 -4.28 7.91
CA ASP A 149 3.70 -4.84 7.07
C ASP A 149 4.13 -6.20 7.62
N VAL A 150 4.85 -6.97 6.83
CA VAL A 150 5.38 -8.28 7.22
C VAL A 150 6.75 -8.15 7.86
N ASP A 151 7.16 -9.14 8.66
CA ASP A 151 8.55 -9.26 9.10
C ASP A 151 9.41 -9.78 7.95
N TYR A 152 10.30 -8.93 7.45
CA TYR A 152 11.19 -9.22 6.33
C TYR A 152 12.68 -9.27 6.71
N GLN A 153 13.02 -9.09 8.00
CA GLN A 153 14.41 -8.93 8.44
C GLN A 153 15.30 -10.13 8.13
N ASN A 154 14.72 -11.32 7.97
CA ASN A 154 15.45 -12.55 7.68
C ASN A 154 14.83 -13.33 6.50
N ALA A 155 14.23 -12.62 5.53
CA ALA A 155 13.50 -13.23 4.42
C ALA A 155 14.35 -14.24 3.63
N ASP A 156 15.59 -13.91 3.35
CA ASP A 156 16.58 -14.74 2.62
C ASP A 156 17.12 -15.90 3.45
N GLN A 157 17.20 -15.76 4.77
CA GLN A 157 17.70 -16.80 5.67
C GLN A 157 16.60 -17.77 6.11
N ARG A 158 15.36 -17.30 6.16
CA ARG A 158 14.17 -18.07 6.60
C ARG A 158 12.99 -17.90 5.65
N PRO A 159 13.15 -18.31 4.40
CA PRO A 159 12.13 -18.06 3.39
C PRO A 159 10.77 -18.69 3.70
N ASP A 160 10.72 -19.89 4.30
CA ASP A 160 9.43 -20.51 4.68
C ASP A 160 8.68 -19.68 5.73
N GLU A 161 9.38 -19.11 6.71
CA GLU A 161 8.78 -18.23 7.72
C GLU A 161 8.30 -16.91 7.08
N PHE A 162 9.07 -16.38 6.14
CA PHE A 162 8.71 -15.18 5.39
C PHE A 162 7.45 -15.39 4.54
N PHE A 163 7.38 -16.48 3.76
CA PHE A 163 6.19 -16.82 2.98
C PHE A 163 4.96 -17.01 3.87
N ALA A 164 5.11 -17.73 5.00
CA ALA A 164 4.03 -17.88 5.97
C ALA A 164 3.58 -16.54 6.58
N SER A 165 4.49 -15.59 6.76
CA SER A 165 4.18 -14.23 7.22
C SER A 165 3.41 -13.44 6.16
N LEU A 166 3.82 -13.53 4.89
CA LEU A 166 3.09 -12.92 3.77
C LEU A 166 1.65 -13.44 3.69
N ASP A 167 1.47 -14.76 3.75
CA ASP A 167 0.14 -15.38 3.69
C ASP A 167 -0.76 -14.92 4.84
N ARG A 168 -0.24 -14.88 6.07
CA ARG A 168 -0.99 -14.39 7.24
C ARG A 168 -1.37 -12.92 7.09
N ALA A 169 -0.43 -12.07 6.71
CA ALA A 169 -0.67 -10.64 6.52
C ALA A 169 -1.72 -10.39 5.43
N LEU A 170 -1.62 -11.09 4.30
CA LEU A 170 -2.56 -10.98 3.19
C LEU A 170 -3.97 -11.48 3.59
N ALA A 171 -4.05 -12.59 4.33
CA ALA A 171 -5.32 -13.12 4.82
C ALA A 171 -6.01 -12.15 5.79
N ALA A 172 -5.29 -11.61 6.77
CA ALA A 172 -5.79 -10.63 7.72
C ALA A 172 -6.22 -9.33 7.01
N ARG A 173 -5.40 -8.84 6.07
CA ARG A 173 -5.69 -7.65 5.25
C ARG A 173 -6.98 -7.84 4.44
N ARG A 174 -7.10 -8.96 3.73
CA ARG A 174 -8.31 -9.31 2.98
C ARG A 174 -9.55 -9.34 3.87
N ALA A 175 -9.46 -9.99 5.02
CA ALA A 175 -10.58 -10.08 5.96
C ALA A 175 -11.03 -8.70 6.46
N VAL A 176 -10.08 -7.84 6.86
CA VAL A 176 -10.37 -6.49 7.33
C VAL A 176 -10.93 -5.61 6.22
N TYR A 177 -10.36 -5.65 5.01
CA TYR A 177 -10.84 -4.85 3.88
C TYR A 177 -12.28 -5.21 3.52
N LEU A 178 -12.59 -6.52 3.38
CA LEU A 178 -13.94 -6.98 3.06
C LEU A 178 -14.95 -6.62 4.16
N LYS A 179 -14.55 -6.71 5.44
CA LYS A 179 -15.37 -6.33 6.58
C LYS A 179 -15.68 -4.82 6.56
N LEU A 180 -14.66 -3.97 6.34
CA LEU A 180 -14.86 -2.53 6.26
C LEU A 180 -15.69 -2.11 5.05
N LEU A 181 -15.45 -2.73 3.88
CA LEU A 181 -16.24 -2.48 2.67
C LEU A 181 -17.73 -2.79 2.86
N ARG A 182 -18.06 -3.84 3.62
CA ARG A 182 -19.44 -4.27 3.87
C ARG A 182 -20.11 -3.53 5.02
N ASP A 183 -19.38 -3.31 6.13
CA ASP A 183 -19.99 -2.94 7.41
C ASP A 183 -19.90 -1.44 7.71
N GLU A 184 -19.05 -0.69 7.00
CA GLU A 184 -18.88 0.74 7.19
C GLU A 184 -19.50 1.56 6.05
N PRO A 185 -20.08 2.72 6.32
CA PRO A 185 -20.48 3.64 5.25
C PRO A 185 -19.25 4.32 4.64
N TRP A 186 -19.16 4.33 3.32
CA TRP A 186 -18.09 5.00 2.57
C TRP A 186 -18.55 5.50 1.21
N ASP A 187 -17.93 6.57 0.72
CA ASP A 187 -18.02 7.08 -0.64
C ASP A 187 -16.74 6.79 -1.43
N LEU A 188 -15.59 6.77 -0.73
CA LEU A 188 -14.27 6.46 -1.26
C LEU A 188 -13.62 5.38 -0.39
N PHE A 189 -13.23 4.28 -1.02
CA PHE A 189 -12.39 3.24 -0.40
C PHE A 189 -11.07 3.16 -1.15
N ILE A 190 -9.95 3.22 -0.42
CA ILE A 190 -8.61 3.00 -0.95
C ILE A 190 -7.93 1.95 -0.09
N GLY A 191 -7.58 0.82 -0.69
CA GLY A 191 -6.84 -0.25 -0.03
C GLY A 191 -5.59 -0.65 -0.82
N VAL A 192 -4.42 -0.67 -0.16
CA VAL A 192 -3.15 -1.04 -0.79
C VAL A 192 -2.66 -2.37 -0.25
N VAL A 193 -2.24 -3.24 -1.15
CA VAL A 193 -1.61 -4.53 -0.90
C VAL A 193 -0.13 -4.37 -1.18
N THR A 194 0.72 -4.52 -0.16
CA THR A 194 2.17 -4.29 -0.22
C THR A 194 2.99 -5.57 -0.23
N GLU A 195 2.35 -6.72 -0.05
CA GLU A 195 2.99 -8.02 0.06
C GLU A 195 3.73 -8.42 -1.23
N CYS A 196 3.23 -7.99 -2.40
CA CYS A 196 3.92 -8.25 -3.67
C CYS A 196 5.25 -7.50 -3.76
N ASP A 197 5.29 -6.24 -3.32
CA ASP A 197 6.54 -5.48 -3.25
C ASP A 197 7.56 -6.17 -2.33
N ARG A 198 7.11 -6.62 -1.15
CA ARG A 198 7.96 -7.37 -0.21
C ARG A 198 8.50 -8.66 -0.80
N LEU A 199 7.64 -9.43 -1.47
CA LEU A 199 8.03 -10.65 -2.16
C LEU A 199 9.10 -10.37 -3.23
N HIS A 200 8.88 -9.36 -4.06
CA HIS A 200 9.78 -9.02 -5.17
C HIS A 200 11.15 -8.53 -4.68
N HIS A 201 11.23 -7.83 -3.57
CA HIS A 201 12.51 -7.38 -3.02
C HIS A 201 13.47 -8.51 -2.69
N TYR A 202 12.96 -9.70 -2.34
CA TYR A 202 13.78 -10.83 -1.88
C TYR A 202 13.83 -11.99 -2.86
N PHE A 203 12.79 -12.15 -3.71
CA PHE A 203 12.62 -13.36 -4.50
C PHE A 203 12.38 -13.11 -6.00
N TRP A 204 12.57 -11.88 -6.48
CA TRP A 204 12.39 -11.56 -7.91
C TRP A 204 13.29 -12.38 -8.83
N ASP A 205 14.57 -12.53 -8.47
CA ASP A 205 15.52 -13.32 -9.24
C ASP A 205 15.11 -14.79 -9.31
N GLN A 206 14.54 -15.30 -8.24
CA GLN A 206 14.02 -16.68 -8.18
C GLN A 206 12.78 -16.87 -9.05
N TYR A 207 11.94 -15.85 -9.16
CA TYR A 207 10.81 -15.86 -10.07
C TYR A 207 11.27 -15.87 -11.53
N ALA A 208 12.33 -15.14 -11.86
CA ALA A 208 12.90 -15.07 -13.20
C ALA A 208 13.61 -16.38 -13.62
N ASP A 209 14.02 -17.22 -12.67
CA ASP A 209 14.63 -18.54 -12.91
C ASP A 209 13.62 -19.67 -12.63
N PRO A 210 13.02 -20.30 -13.67
CA PRO A 210 12.05 -21.38 -13.47
C PRO A 210 12.61 -22.62 -12.76
N SER A 211 13.94 -22.78 -12.72
CA SER A 211 14.59 -23.90 -12.02
C SER A 211 14.79 -23.65 -10.54
N ALA A 212 14.67 -22.41 -10.06
CA ALA A 212 14.83 -22.08 -8.67
C ALA A 212 13.71 -22.68 -7.81
N TYR A 213 14.07 -23.16 -6.64
CA TYR A 213 13.14 -23.82 -5.72
C TYR A 213 11.90 -22.96 -5.41
N TRP A 214 12.12 -21.66 -5.18
CA TRP A 214 11.04 -20.74 -4.81
C TRP A 214 10.17 -20.27 -5.98
N SER A 215 10.65 -20.41 -7.22
CA SER A 215 9.85 -20.09 -8.42
C SER A 215 8.64 -21.03 -8.59
N GLN A 216 8.66 -22.19 -7.94
CA GLN A 216 7.61 -23.20 -7.97
C GLN A 216 6.56 -23.01 -6.86
N LYS A 217 6.79 -22.09 -5.93
CA LYS A 217 5.89 -21.77 -4.81
C LYS A 217 5.18 -20.45 -4.97
#